data_307aca3cfe752ee1d9324b8f1feed5f9
#
_entry.id   307aca3cfe752ee1d9324b8f1feed5f9
#
_cell.length_a   1.000
_cell.length_b   1.000
_cell.length_c   1.000
_cell.angle_alpha   90.00
_cell.angle_beta   90.00
_cell.angle_gamma   90.00
#
_symmetry.space_group_name_H-M   'P 1'
#
loop_
_entity.id
_entity.type
_entity.pdbx_description
1 polymer ?
#
loop_
_entity_poly.entity_id
_entity_poly.type
_entity_poly.pdbx_seq_one_letter_code
_entity_poly.pdbx_strand_id
1 'polypeptide(L)'
;MAKKYISLGQLSIASELLDFVNIELLPGTGVTKENFWSGLDKYAHEIAPKNKKLLEFRENLQKKIDIWHRDKKGEKIDIKEYSNFLVEIGYLKKEGGKFQIETKNVDSEISTIAGPQLVVPVMNARYALNAANARWGSLYNALYGTDVIPETDGASRGNKYNPKRGEKVIEYTRNFLDENVPLFKGSWKDISGIPKVYNGKLSLKLKDEKQFVGYSGTSGELSSLLLKKNNLHIDIIFDPDNKLEVFNPDGNQDKAKVHDIILESAITTIMDHEDSVAAVDAEDKVLGYKNWLGLMKGNLQTEFEKGGKKITRKLNPDRVYTKSEKKGEPDFNEIKLHGRALMLNRNVGHLMTNSSILLKDGSEIPEGLLD
;
A
#
# COMPACT_ATOMS: atom_id res chain seq x y z
N MET A 1 -16.64 -15.95 -27.63
CA MET A 1 -17.69 -15.15 -28.33
C MET A 1 -17.00 -14.07 -29.16
N ALA A 2 -17.60 -13.63 -30.29
CA ALA A 2 -17.02 -12.50 -31.04
C ALA A 2 -17.09 -11.22 -30.18
N LYS A 3 -15.97 -10.51 -30.04
CA LYS A 3 -15.91 -9.23 -29.31
C LYS A 3 -16.90 -8.24 -29.95
N LYS A 4 -17.81 -7.67 -29.17
CA LYS A 4 -18.78 -6.70 -29.64
C LYS A 4 -18.23 -5.29 -29.42
N TYR A 5 -18.02 -4.57 -30.53
CA TYR A 5 -17.61 -3.17 -30.49
C TYR A 5 -18.76 -2.23 -30.81
N ILE A 6 -18.75 -1.07 -30.17
CA ILE A 6 -19.72 0.01 -30.38
C ILE A 6 -18.94 1.24 -30.83
N SER A 7 -19.32 1.81 -31.95
CA SER A 7 -18.66 3.01 -32.50
C SER A 7 -19.22 4.27 -31.83
N LEU A 8 -18.31 5.08 -31.27
CA LEU A 8 -18.59 6.41 -30.73
C LEU A 8 -17.54 7.40 -31.27
N GLY A 9 -17.97 8.35 -32.09
CA GLY A 9 -17.01 9.23 -32.80
C GLY A 9 -16.11 8.41 -33.71
N GLN A 10 -14.80 8.52 -33.53
CA GLN A 10 -13.78 7.78 -34.26
C GLN A 10 -13.24 6.56 -33.50
N LEU A 11 -13.79 6.26 -32.32
CA LEU A 11 -13.42 5.10 -31.50
C LEU A 11 -14.35 3.91 -31.76
N SER A 12 -13.80 2.70 -31.72
CA SER A 12 -14.55 1.46 -31.58
C SER A 12 -14.26 0.87 -30.20
N ILE A 13 -15.27 0.83 -29.33
CA ILE A 13 -15.15 0.54 -27.91
C ILE A 13 -15.79 -0.80 -27.61
N ALA A 14 -15.10 -1.68 -26.89
CA ALA A 14 -15.66 -2.94 -26.41
C ALA A 14 -16.87 -2.68 -25.50
N SER A 15 -17.96 -3.45 -25.71
CA SER A 15 -19.23 -3.24 -25.00
C SER A 15 -19.07 -3.28 -23.48
N GLU A 16 -18.23 -4.17 -22.95
CA GLU A 16 -17.97 -4.36 -21.53
C GLU A 16 -17.37 -3.10 -20.90
N LEU A 17 -16.41 -2.48 -21.59
CA LEU A 17 -15.79 -1.23 -21.14
C LEU A 17 -16.78 -0.06 -21.23
N LEU A 18 -17.54 0.02 -22.32
CA LEU A 18 -18.56 1.05 -22.50
C LEU A 18 -19.62 1.02 -21.38
N ASP A 19 -20.11 -0.18 -21.07
CA ASP A 19 -21.12 -0.39 -20.02
C ASP A 19 -20.56 -0.04 -18.64
N PHE A 20 -19.35 -0.50 -18.30
CA PHE A 20 -18.68 -0.14 -17.05
C PHE A 20 -18.56 1.38 -16.88
N VAL A 21 -18.04 2.07 -17.89
CA VAL A 21 -17.88 3.53 -17.83
C VAL A 21 -19.22 4.23 -17.65
N ASN A 22 -20.21 3.87 -18.46
CA ASN A 22 -21.50 4.55 -18.50
C ASN A 22 -22.39 4.27 -17.29
N ILE A 23 -22.27 3.09 -16.67
CA ILE A 23 -23.18 2.61 -15.62
C ILE A 23 -22.56 2.69 -14.24
N GLU A 24 -21.25 2.43 -14.12
CA GLU A 24 -20.58 2.31 -12.81
C GLU A 24 -19.62 3.47 -12.51
N LEU A 25 -18.86 3.95 -13.52
CA LEU A 25 -17.83 4.98 -13.33
C LEU A 25 -18.42 6.39 -13.32
N LEU A 26 -19.15 6.79 -14.35
CA LEU A 26 -19.61 8.16 -14.53
C LEU A 26 -20.72 8.62 -13.56
N PRO A 27 -21.65 7.76 -13.08
CA PRO A 27 -22.69 8.21 -12.17
C PRO A 27 -22.13 8.87 -10.91
N GLY A 28 -22.60 10.09 -10.63
CA GLY A 28 -22.17 10.88 -9.46
C GLY A 28 -20.93 11.74 -9.69
N THR A 29 -20.26 11.65 -10.85
CA THR A 29 -19.07 12.47 -11.16
C THR A 29 -19.38 13.87 -11.68
N GLY A 30 -20.61 14.10 -12.17
CA GLY A 30 -20.99 15.33 -12.89
C GLY A 30 -20.52 15.37 -14.36
N VAL A 31 -19.83 14.33 -14.84
CA VAL A 31 -19.41 14.22 -16.25
C VAL A 31 -20.45 13.46 -17.03
N THR A 32 -20.91 14.03 -18.17
CA THR A 32 -21.85 13.34 -19.06
C THR A 32 -21.13 12.31 -19.93
N LYS A 33 -21.88 11.31 -20.40
CA LYS A 33 -21.34 10.27 -21.31
C LYS A 33 -20.78 10.88 -22.59
N GLU A 34 -21.48 11.85 -23.15
CA GLU A 34 -21.09 12.56 -24.37
C GLU A 34 -19.76 13.30 -24.18
N ASN A 35 -19.62 14.03 -23.07
CA ASN A 35 -18.37 14.76 -22.76
C ASN A 35 -17.20 13.80 -22.51
N PHE A 36 -17.45 12.70 -21.80
CA PHE A 36 -16.41 11.71 -21.54
C PHE A 36 -15.88 11.09 -22.84
N TRP A 37 -16.77 10.52 -23.65
CA TRP A 37 -16.36 9.79 -24.86
C TRP A 37 -15.84 10.72 -25.95
N SER A 38 -16.40 11.91 -26.13
CA SER A 38 -15.85 12.90 -27.09
C SER A 38 -14.49 13.44 -26.63
N GLY A 39 -14.32 13.60 -25.31
CA GLY A 39 -13.03 13.97 -24.72
C GLY A 39 -11.96 12.92 -24.93
N LEU A 40 -12.30 11.63 -24.68
CA LEU A 40 -11.40 10.50 -24.88
C LEU A 40 -11.04 10.32 -26.37
N ASP A 41 -12.01 10.44 -27.27
CA ASP A 41 -11.79 10.38 -28.72
C ASP A 41 -10.76 11.44 -29.15
N LYS A 42 -10.97 12.70 -28.79
CA LYS A 42 -10.05 13.78 -29.08
C LYS A 42 -8.67 13.54 -28.49
N TYR A 43 -8.60 13.16 -27.20
CA TYR A 43 -7.36 12.88 -26.48
C TYR A 43 -6.56 11.75 -27.13
N ALA A 44 -7.21 10.63 -27.42
CA ALA A 44 -6.55 9.46 -28.00
C ALA A 44 -5.98 9.80 -29.40
N HIS A 45 -6.76 10.43 -30.27
CA HIS A 45 -6.32 10.78 -31.62
C HIS A 45 -5.31 11.94 -31.67
N GLU A 46 -5.20 12.74 -30.62
CA GLU A 46 -4.14 13.75 -30.50
C GLU A 46 -2.84 13.15 -29.94
N ILE A 47 -2.90 12.27 -28.95
CA ILE A 47 -1.74 11.80 -28.22
C ILE A 47 -1.15 10.52 -28.81
N ALA A 48 -1.94 9.56 -29.27
CA ALA A 48 -1.43 8.31 -29.83
C ALA A 48 -0.44 8.50 -30.99
N PRO A 49 -0.64 9.43 -31.95
CA PRO A 49 0.37 9.70 -32.98
C PRO A 49 1.65 10.29 -32.44
N LYS A 50 1.61 11.11 -31.39
CA LYS A 50 2.81 11.65 -30.72
C LYS A 50 3.56 10.52 -30.02
N ASN A 51 2.85 9.65 -29.31
CA ASN A 51 3.42 8.47 -28.69
C ASN A 51 4.12 7.56 -29.72
N LYS A 52 3.47 7.26 -30.83
CA LYS A 52 4.04 6.46 -31.91
C LYS A 52 5.37 7.04 -32.41
N LYS A 53 5.41 8.37 -32.68
CA LYS A 53 6.66 9.04 -33.10
C LYS A 53 7.77 8.93 -32.04
N LEU A 54 7.45 9.04 -30.77
CA LEU A 54 8.42 8.89 -29.68
C LEU A 54 8.94 7.45 -29.57
N LEU A 55 8.10 6.46 -29.77
CA LEU A 55 8.52 5.06 -29.82
C LEU A 55 9.44 4.79 -31.03
N GLU A 56 9.10 5.31 -32.21
CA GLU A 56 9.96 5.24 -33.39
C GLU A 56 11.32 5.93 -33.15
N PHE A 57 11.32 7.08 -32.48
CA PHE A 57 12.56 7.76 -32.09
C PHE A 57 13.40 6.91 -31.14
N ARG A 58 12.77 6.31 -30.11
CA ARG A 58 13.44 5.38 -29.20
C ARG A 58 14.08 4.20 -29.93
N GLU A 59 13.35 3.55 -30.83
CA GLU A 59 13.84 2.44 -31.62
C GLU A 59 15.04 2.85 -32.50
N ASN A 60 15.01 4.06 -33.06
CA ASN A 60 16.12 4.60 -33.85
C ASN A 60 17.37 4.87 -32.99
N LEU A 61 17.20 5.37 -31.77
CA LEU A 61 18.31 5.53 -30.82
C LEU A 61 18.91 4.16 -30.45
N GLN A 62 18.04 3.17 -30.12
CA GLN A 62 18.48 1.81 -29.80
C GLN A 62 19.33 1.20 -30.94
N LYS A 63 18.84 1.30 -32.17
CA LYS A 63 19.58 0.80 -33.35
C LYS A 63 20.96 1.46 -33.48
N LYS A 64 21.08 2.77 -33.27
CA LYS A 64 22.36 3.47 -33.31
C LYS A 64 23.32 2.97 -32.22
N ILE A 65 22.83 2.79 -31.02
CA ILE A 65 23.60 2.28 -29.86
C ILE A 65 24.05 0.84 -30.13
N ASP A 66 23.15 -0.01 -30.64
CA ASP A 66 23.47 -1.40 -30.98
C ASP A 66 24.55 -1.52 -32.07
N ILE A 67 24.50 -0.66 -33.10
CA ILE A 67 25.52 -0.59 -34.16
C ILE A 67 26.85 -0.20 -33.55
N TRP A 68 26.90 0.86 -32.75
CA TRP A 68 28.13 1.33 -32.12
C TRP A 68 28.79 0.23 -31.27
N HIS A 69 28.01 -0.49 -30.44
CA HIS A 69 28.52 -1.60 -29.63
C HIS A 69 28.95 -2.81 -30.47
N ARG A 70 28.29 -3.05 -31.59
CA ARG A 70 28.65 -4.13 -32.51
C ARG A 70 30.00 -3.83 -33.18
N ASP A 71 30.19 -2.61 -33.62
CA ASP A 71 31.43 -2.17 -34.30
C ASP A 71 32.62 -2.14 -33.33
N LYS A 72 32.39 -1.92 -32.04
CA LYS A 72 33.40 -1.94 -30.98
C LYS A 72 33.52 -3.27 -30.25
N LYS A 73 32.97 -4.35 -30.83
CA LYS A 73 32.96 -5.66 -30.17
C LYS A 73 34.39 -6.21 -30.00
N GLY A 74 34.77 -6.51 -28.76
CA GLY A 74 36.11 -7.02 -28.40
C GLY A 74 37.10 -5.91 -28.05
N GLU A 75 36.78 -4.65 -28.23
CA GLU A 75 37.59 -3.53 -27.81
C GLU A 75 37.23 -3.08 -26.37
N LYS A 76 38.19 -2.47 -25.66
CA LYS A 76 37.91 -1.81 -24.40
C LYS A 76 37.19 -0.50 -24.68
N ILE A 77 35.99 -0.34 -24.10
CA ILE A 77 35.17 0.86 -24.29
C ILE A 77 35.86 2.06 -23.65
N ASP A 78 36.13 3.10 -24.44
CA ASP A 78 36.50 4.43 -23.96
C ASP A 78 35.23 5.18 -23.55
N ILE A 79 35.07 5.44 -22.25
CA ILE A 79 33.86 6.08 -21.67
C ILE A 79 33.68 7.48 -22.23
N LYS A 80 34.75 8.23 -22.51
CA LYS A 80 34.67 9.58 -23.06
C LYS A 80 34.18 9.59 -24.52
N GLU A 81 34.72 8.68 -25.34
CA GLU A 81 34.27 8.48 -26.73
C GLU A 81 32.80 8.08 -26.74
N TYR A 82 32.40 7.09 -25.91
CA TYR A 82 31.02 6.61 -25.82
C TYR A 82 30.06 7.71 -25.33
N SER A 83 30.45 8.48 -24.31
CA SER A 83 29.65 9.60 -23.83
C SER A 83 29.43 10.69 -24.91
N ASN A 84 30.50 11.04 -25.69
CA ASN A 84 30.37 11.95 -26.78
C ASN A 84 29.40 11.45 -27.86
N PHE A 85 29.50 10.16 -28.23
CA PHE A 85 28.57 9.53 -29.16
C PHE A 85 27.12 9.63 -28.65
N LEU A 86 26.86 9.31 -27.38
CA LEU A 86 25.52 9.40 -26.80
C LEU A 86 24.95 10.83 -26.79
N VAL A 87 25.81 11.83 -26.61
CA VAL A 87 25.42 13.25 -26.75
C VAL A 87 25.11 13.59 -28.20
N GLU A 88 25.93 13.15 -29.13
CA GLU A 88 25.77 13.41 -30.58
C GLU A 88 24.44 12.87 -31.13
N ILE A 89 24.11 11.63 -30.79
CA ILE A 89 22.82 11.00 -31.19
C ILE A 89 21.61 11.55 -30.44
N GLY A 90 21.81 12.38 -29.41
CA GLY A 90 20.76 13.00 -28.62
C GLY A 90 20.18 12.12 -27.51
N TYR A 91 20.86 11.00 -27.17
CA TYR A 91 20.50 10.16 -26.05
C TYR A 91 20.82 10.85 -24.72
N LEU A 92 22.03 11.36 -24.55
CA LEU A 92 22.38 12.20 -23.42
C LEU A 92 22.06 13.67 -23.73
N LYS A 93 21.45 14.34 -22.77
CA LYS A 93 21.13 15.76 -22.80
C LYS A 93 22.01 16.51 -21.81
N LYS A 94 22.33 17.79 -22.11
CA LYS A 94 23.00 18.67 -21.13
C LYS A 94 22.06 18.85 -19.92
N GLU A 95 22.66 18.89 -18.75
CA GLU A 95 21.94 19.27 -17.53
C GLU A 95 21.36 20.67 -17.68
N GLY A 96 20.12 20.84 -17.23
CA GLY A 96 19.46 22.14 -17.14
C GLY A 96 20.05 23.02 -16.04
N GLY A 97 19.55 24.23 -15.90
CA GLY A 97 19.88 25.11 -14.78
C GLY A 97 19.41 24.50 -13.47
N LYS A 98 19.99 24.95 -12.35
CA LYS A 98 19.53 24.55 -11.01
C LYS A 98 18.08 24.95 -10.82
N PHE A 99 17.28 24.05 -10.29
CA PHE A 99 15.88 24.30 -9.95
C PHE A 99 15.57 23.70 -8.58
N GLN A 100 14.49 24.13 -7.96
CA GLN A 100 13.94 23.55 -6.75
C GLN A 100 12.54 23.03 -7.03
N ILE A 101 12.21 21.90 -6.42
CA ILE A 101 10.85 21.35 -6.48
C ILE A 101 10.02 22.06 -5.41
N GLU A 102 8.98 22.77 -5.86
CA GLU A 102 8.04 23.50 -5.01
C GLU A 102 6.71 22.75 -4.95
N THR A 103 6.67 21.65 -4.20
CA THR A 103 5.44 20.91 -3.97
C THR A 103 4.78 21.36 -2.67
N LYS A 104 3.43 21.37 -2.66
CA LYS A 104 2.60 21.70 -1.49
C LYS A 104 1.54 20.63 -1.30
N ASN A 105 1.07 20.47 -0.06
CA ASN A 105 -0.01 19.54 0.30
C ASN A 105 0.29 18.08 -0.09
N VAL A 106 1.55 17.67 0.03
CA VAL A 106 1.94 16.28 -0.20
C VAL A 106 1.53 15.44 1.01
N ASP A 107 0.92 14.29 0.75
CA ASP A 107 0.53 13.33 1.80
C ASP A 107 1.73 12.98 2.68
N SER A 108 1.52 12.87 3.98
CA SER A 108 2.57 12.54 4.94
C SER A 108 3.22 11.20 4.67
N GLU A 109 2.45 10.26 4.14
CA GLU A 109 2.89 8.93 3.72
C GLU A 109 3.94 8.97 2.60
N ILE A 110 3.96 10.04 1.80
CA ILE A 110 4.93 10.26 0.73
C ILE A 110 6.09 11.14 1.21
N SER A 111 5.81 12.18 2.02
CA SER A 111 6.77 13.25 2.30
C SER A 111 7.56 13.07 3.60
N THR A 112 6.99 12.44 4.63
CA THR A 112 7.57 12.46 6.00
C THR A 112 7.57 11.13 6.72
N ILE A 113 6.77 10.15 6.29
CA ILE A 113 6.71 8.84 6.94
C ILE A 113 7.51 7.84 6.10
N ALA A 114 8.64 7.39 6.62
CA ALA A 114 9.45 6.34 6.00
C ALA A 114 8.96 4.96 6.47
N GLY A 115 8.17 4.29 5.65
CA GLY A 115 7.62 2.96 5.95
C GLY A 115 7.62 2.05 4.74
N PRO A 116 7.35 0.74 4.93
CA PRO A 116 7.26 -0.22 3.84
C PRO A 116 6.18 0.14 2.83
N GLN A 117 6.45 -0.18 1.56
CA GLN A 117 5.50 -0.11 0.47
C GLN A 117 5.19 -1.51 -0.04
N LEU A 118 3.92 -1.80 -0.28
CA LEU A 118 3.48 -3.04 -0.92
C LEU A 118 3.11 -2.78 -2.38
N VAL A 119 3.26 -3.81 -3.21
CA VAL A 119 2.73 -3.87 -4.58
C VAL A 119 1.82 -5.07 -4.66
N VAL A 120 0.63 -4.91 -5.23
CA VAL A 120 -0.38 -5.96 -5.26
C VAL A 120 -1.15 -5.93 -6.58
N PRO A 121 -1.46 -7.11 -7.19
CA PRO A 121 -2.30 -7.16 -8.39
C PRO A 121 -3.72 -6.66 -8.07
N VAL A 122 -4.15 -5.58 -8.72
CA VAL A 122 -5.46 -4.97 -8.49
C VAL A 122 -6.60 -5.89 -8.95
N MET A 123 -6.37 -6.77 -9.91
CA MET A 123 -7.38 -7.73 -10.40
C MET A 123 -7.81 -8.74 -9.33
N ASN A 124 -7.01 -8.94 -8.27
CA ASN A 124 -7.38 -9.78 -7.15
C ASN A 124 -7.90 -8.93 -5.98
N ALA A 125 -9.22 -8.79 -5.87
CA ALA A 125 -9.88 -7.99 -4.83
C ALA A 125 -9.44 -8.36 -3.40
N ARG A 126 -9.24 -9.67 -3.11
CA ARG A 126 -8.78 -10.12 -1.80
C ARG A 126 -7.37 -9.64 -1.49
N TYR A 127 -6.46 -9.72 -2.46
CA TYR A 127 -5.07 -9.27 -2.29
C TYR A 127 -5.02 -7.75 -2.14
N ALA A 128 -5.76 -7.02 -2.97
CA ALA A 128 -5.86 -5.56 -2.90
C ALA A 128 -6.36 -5.10 -1.51
N LEU A 129 -7.44 -5.70 -1.00
CA LEU A 129 -7.96 -5.40 0.34
C LEU A 129 -6.97 -5.76 1.44
N ASN A 130 -6.28 -6.90 1.34
CA ASN A 130 -5.28 -7.31 2.33
C ASN A 130 -4.12 -6.31 2.37
N ALA A 131 -3.62 -5.89 1.20
CA ALA A 131 -2.51 -4.95 1.09
C ALA A 131 -2.89 -3.55 1.61
N ALA A 132 -4.09 -3.05 1.26
CA ALA A 132 -4.59 -1.80 1.81
C ALA A 132 -4.72 -1.84 3.34
N ASN A 133 -5.18 -2.96 3.90
CA ASN A 133 -5.34 -3.15 5.35
C ASN A 133 -4.02 -3.45 6.08
N ALA A 134 -2.94 -3.76 5.36
CA ALA A 134 -1.64 -4.07 5.94
C ALA A 134 -0.91 -2.85 6.54
N ARG A 135 -1.55 -1.67 6.56
CA ARG A 135 -1.02 -0.53 7.32
C ARG A 135 -0.82 -0.88 8.78
N TRP A 136 -1.67 -1.70 9.35
CA TRP A 136 -1.58 -2.15 10.73
C TRP A 136 -1.41 -3.66 10.80
N GLY A 137 -0.26 -4.09 11.27
CA GLY A 137 0.12 -5.50 11.32
C GLY A 137 0.49 -5.96 12.72
N SER A 138 0.04 -7.18 13.08
CA SER A 138 0.40 -7.84 14.33
C SER A 138 1.87 -8.26 14.32
N LEU A 139 2.66 -7.73 15.23
CA LEU A 139 4.05 -8.15 15.45
C LEU A 139 4.11 -9.58 16.00
N TYR A 140 3.21 -9.93 16.91
CA TYR A 140 3.15 -11.28 17.47
C TYR A 140 2.91 -12.33 16.39
N ASN A 141 1.90 -12.09 15.51
CA ASN A 141 1.61 -13.00 14.39
C ASN A 141 2.80 -13.10 13.42
N ALA A 142 3.43 -11.97 13.12
CA ALA A 142 4.59 -11.95 12.22
C ALA A 142 5.76 -12.75 12.78
N LEU A 143 6.09 -12.56 14.06
CA LEU A 143 7.17 -13.29 14.72
C LEU A 143 6.84 -14.78 14.87
N TYR A 144 5.62 -15.11 15.29
CA TYR A 144 5.22 -16.51 15.47
C TYR A 144 5.19 -17.28 14.15
N GLY A 145 4.74 -16.63 13.06
CA GLY A 145 4.53 -17.27 11.76
C GLY A 145 5.75 -17.36 10.85
N THR A 146 6.86 -16.67 11.19
CA THR A 146 8.05 -16.59 10.33
C THR A 146 9.29 -17.22 10.98
N ASP A 147 10.41 -17.22 10.28
CA ASP A 147 11.70 -17.75 10.72
C ASP A 147 12.52 -16.78 11.60
N VAL A 148 12.01 -15.58 11.87
CA VAL A 148 12.61 -14.64 12.83
C VAL A 148 12.77 -15.29 14.21
N ILE A 149 11.78 -16.07 14.65
CA ILE A 149 11.93 -16.97 15.80
C ILE A 149 12.31 -18.36 15.27
N PRO A 150 13.55 -18.81 15.49
CA PRO A 150 14.01 -20.11 15.00
C PRO A 150 13.23 -21.27 15.60
N GLU A 151 13.15 -22.37 14.87
CA GLU A 151 12.42 -23.59 15.30
C GLU A 151 13.27 -24.53 16.16
N THR A 152 14.33 -24.01 16.77
CA THR A 152 15.22 -24.75 17.69
C THR A 152 14.66 -24.77 19.12
N ASP A 153 15.24 -25.60 19.98
CA ASP A 153 14.98 -25.67 21.43
C ASP A 153 13.50 -25.87 21.79
N GLY A 154 12.79 -26.64 20.98
CA GLY A 154 11.39 -26.95 21.18
C GLY A 154 10.42 -25.82 20.81
N ALA A 155 10.88 -24.77 20.09
CA ALA A 155 10.06 -23.65 19.61
C ALA A 155 9.55 -23.85 18.17
N SER A 156 9.36 -25.08 17.71
CA SER A 156 8.84 -25.38 16.36
C SER A 156 7.42 -24.87 16.14
N ARG A 157 7.12 -24.45 14.92
CA ARG A 157 5.75 -24.21 14.47
C ARG A 157 5.07 -25.57 14.25
N GLY A 158 3.89 -25.74 14.78
CA GLY A 158 3.11 -26.95 14.62
C GLY A 158 1.67 -26.64 14.22
N ASN A 159 0.84 -27.69 14.16
CA ASN A 159 -0.61 -27.52 13.91
C ASN A 159 -1.36 -26.93 15.11
N LYS A 160 -0.73 -26.89 16.27
CA LYS A 160 -1.26 -26.31 17.50
C LYS A 160 -0.32 -25.21 18.00
N TYR A 161 -0.84 -24.33 18.83
CA TYR A 161 -0.03 -23.33 19.51
C TYR A 161 1.10 -23.97 20.33
N ASN A 162 2.30 -23.42 20.22
CA ASN A 162 3.46 -23.85 20.98
C ASN A 162 3.82 -22.78 22.03
N PRO A 163 3.62 -23.04 23.34
CA PRO A 163 3.90 -22.09 24.42
C PRO A 163 5.35 -21.61 24.46
N LYS A 164 6.32 -22.52 24.22
CA LYS A 164 7.75 -22.13 24.18
C LYS A 164 8.04 -21.13 23.06
N ARG A 165 7.38 -21.29 21.92
CA ARG A 165 7.51 -20.32 20.83
C ARG A 165 6.85 -19.00 21.20
N GLY A 166 5.68 -19.05 21.86
CA GLY A 166 5.00 -17.88 22.38
C GLY A 166 5.86 -17.08 23.38
N GLU A 167 6.56 -17.76 24.30
CA GLU A 167 7.49 -17.13 25.24
C GLU A 167 8.63 -16.38 24.49
N LYS A 168 9.21 -17.00 23.46
CA LYS A 168 10.25 -16.33 22.63
C LYS A 168 9.70 -15.12 21.87
N VAL A 169 8.45 -15.17 21.41
CA VAL A 169 7.77 -14.01 20.78
C VAL A 169 7.60 -12.88 21.80
N ILE A 170 7.14 -13.18 23.01
CA ILE A 170 7.00 -12.18 24.08
C ILE A 170 8.36 -11.58 24.43
N GLU A 171 9.39 -12.40 24.60
CA GLU A 171 10.73 -11.94 24.90
C GLU A 171 11.28 -11.01 23.79
N TYR A 172 11.14 -11.40 22.53
CA TYR A 172 11.55 -10.60 21.39
C TYR A 172 10.85 -9.24 21.39
N THR A 173 9.54 -9.25 21.59
CA THR A 173 8.77 -8.00 21.57
C THR A 173 9.06 -7.07 22.73
N ARG A 174 9.45 -7.59 23.91
CA ARG A 174 9.92 -6.77 25.03
C ARG A 174 11.27 -6.12 24.72
N ASN A 175 12.20 -6.87 24.11
CA ASN A 175 13.47 -6.31 23.63
C ASN A 175 13.20 -5.22 22.57
N PHE A 176 12.30 -5.47 21.62
CA PHE A 176 11.90 -4.48 20.62
C PHE A 176 11.39 -3.18 21.26
N LEU A 177 10.56 -3.27 22.31
CA LEU A 177 10.09 -2.08 23.02
C LEU A 177 11.22 -1.36 23.76
N ASP A 178 12.12 -2.10 24.43
CA ASP A 178 13.28 -1.52 25.12
C ASP A 178 14.22 -0.76 24.17
N GLU A 179 14.37 -1.26 22.94
CA GLU A 179 15.21 -0.62 21.91
C GLU A 179 14.54 0.63 21.30
N ASN A 180 13.24 0.58 21.05
CA ASN A 180 12.54 1.60 20.26
C ASN A 180 11.81 2.66 21.10
N VAL A 181 11.26 2.27 22.23
CA VAL A 181 10.49 3.14 23.15
C VAL A 181 10.91 2.88 24.61
N PRO A 182 12.21 3.07 24.93
CA PRO A 182 12.77 2.68 26.23
C PRO A 182 12.12 3.43 27.39
N LEU A 183 12.00 2.73 28.51
CA LEU A 183 11.61 3.35 29.77
C LEU A 183 12.76 4.22 30.30
N PHE A 184 12.44 5.21 31.11
CA PHE A 184 13.45 6.04 31.80
C PHE A 184 14.31 5.21 32.75
N LYS A 185 13.72 4.20 33.39
CA LYS A 185 14.39 3.24 34.29
C LYS A 185 13.70 1.88 34.18
N GLY A 186 14.50 0.80 34.17
CA GLY A 186 14.01 -0.57 34.05
C GLY A 186 13.79 -0.99 32.60
N SER A 187 13.06 -2.07 32.40
CA SER A 187 12.78 -2.70 31.11
C SER A 187 11.30 -2.96 30.95
N TRP A 188 10.80 -3.01 29.72
CA TRP A 188 9.44 -3.48 29.41
C TRP A 188 9.20 -4.91 29.88
N LYS A 189 10.24 -5.71 30.13
CA LYS A 189 10.15 -7.05 30.73
C LYS A 189 9.70 -7.03 32.19
N ASP A 190 9.96 -5.90 32.90
CA ASP A 190 9.69 -5.77 34.33
C ASP A 190 8.26 -5.26 34.60
N ILE A 191 7.55 -4.83 33.56
CA ILE A 191 6.19 -4.28 33.70
C ILE A 191 5.22 -5.36 34.12
N SER A 192 4.47 -5.03 35.18
CA SER A 192 3.38 -5.86 35.72
C SER A 192 2.09 -5.05 35.75
N GLY A 193 1.03 -5.62 35.21
CA GLY A 193 -0.27 -4.97 35.05
C GLY A 193 -0.32 -3.94 33.91
N ILE A 194 -1.53 -3.53 33.58
CA ILE A 194 -1.80 -2.54 32.51
C ILE A 194 -1.43 -1.16 33.01
N PRO A 195 -0.64 -0.39 32.22
CA PRO A 195 -0.35 0.99 32.55
C PRO A 195 -1.62 1.84 32.64
N LYS A 196 -1.55 2.97 33.33
CA LYS A 196 -2.66 3.94 33.46
C LYS A 196 -2.26 5.29 32.90
N VAL A 197 -3.25 6.09 32.58
CA VAL A 197 -3.05 7.48 32.16
C VAL A 197 -3.73 8.40 33.17
N TYR A 198 -3.00 9.37 33.70
CA TYR A 198 -3.51 10.37 34.64
C TYR A 198 -3.28 11.76 34.06
N ASN A 199 -4.35 12.55 33.88
CA ASN A 199 -4.26 13.90 33.33
C ASN A 199 -3.41 13.98 32.03
N GLY A 200 -3.60 13.04 31.11
CA GLY A 200 -2.86 12.97 29.87
C GLY A 200 -1.40 12.53 29.98
N LYS A 201 -0.98 12.04 31.14
CA LYS A 201 0.38 11.51 31.37
C LYS A 201 0.34 10.02 31.63
N LEU A 202 1.20 9.28 30.94
CA LEU A 202 1.37 7.85 31.13
C LEU A 202 2.01 7.57 32.51
N SER A 203 1.51 6.56 33.23
CA SER A 203 2.07 6.13 34.51
C SER A 203 3.48 5.51 34.38
N LEU A 204 3.84 5.01 33.20
CA LEU A 204 5.19 4.58 32.86
C LEU A 204 5.98 5.78 32.35
N LYS A 205 7.12 6.06 32.96
CA LYS A 205 8.00 7.14 32.50
C LYS A 205 8.86 6.63 31.35
N LEU A 206 8.62 7.13 30.14
CA LEU A 206 9.44 6.87 28.97
C LEU A 206 10.73 7.69 29.03
N LYS A 207 11.79 7.23 28.39
CA LYS A 207 13.04 7.99 28.22
C LYS A 207 12.82 9.25 27.38
N ASP A 208 11.96 9.17 26.35
CA ASP A 208 11.42 10.29 25.60
C ASP A 208 9.90 10.31 25.76
N GLU A 209 9.38 11.21 26.57
CA GLU A 209 7.93 11.33 26.83
C GLU A 209 7.12 11.73 25.58
N LYS A 210 7.76 12.27 24.52
CA LYS A 210 7.09 12.59 23.25
C LYS A 210 6.69 11.36 22.47
N GLN A 211 7.22 10.20 22.81
CA GLN A 211 6.83 8.93 22.20
C GLN A 211 5.44 8.47 22.62
N PHE A 212 4.90 8.95 23.75
CA PHE A 212 3.50 8.70 24.10
C PHE A 212 2.58 9.57 23.24
N VAL A 213 1.71 8.93 22.47
CA VAL A 213 0.76 9.57 21.55
C VAL A 213 -0.64 9.60 22.15
N GLY A 214 -1.13 8.48 22.64
CA GLY A 214 -2.48 8.33 23.17
C GLY A 214 -2.81 6.91 23.62
N TYR A 215 -4.09 6.64 23.82
CA TYR A 215 -4.59 5.34 24.25
C TYR A 215 -6.02 5.10 23.76
N SER A 216 -6.50 3.88 23.81
CA SER A 216 -7.91 3.53 23.71
C SER A 216 -8.41 2.87 25.00
N GLY A 217 -9.74 2.84 25.20
CA GLY A 217 -10.35 2.46 26.47
C GLY A 217 -10.52 3.66 27.39
N THR A 218 -10.49 3.44 28.72
CA THR A 218 -10.54 4.53 29.72
C THR A 218 -9.15 4.79 30.31
N SER A 219 -8.94 5.94 30.93
CA SER A 219 -7.66 6.30 31.57
C SER A 219 -7.23 5.33 32.69
N GLY A 220 -8.20 4.70 33.37
CA GLY A 220 -7.98 3.73 34.42
C GLY A 220 -7.87 2.27 33.92
N GLU A 221 -8.38 1.99 32.72
CA GLU A 221 -8.42 0.66 32.10
C GLU A 221 -8.20 0.77 30.60
N LEU A 222 -6.91 0.75 30.21
CA LEU A 222 -6.53 0.89 28.82
C LEU A 222 -6.87 -0.41 28.06
N SER A 223 -7.49 -0.25 26.87
CA SER A 223 -7.58 -1.32 25.88
C SER A 223 -6.33 -1.33 25.00
N SER A 224 -5.72 -0.16 24.77
CA SER A 224 -4.41 -0.08 24.10
C SER A 224 -3.64 1.17 24.48
N LEU A 225 -2.31 1.10 24.25
CA LEU A 225 -1.35 2.20 24.45
C LEU A 225 -0.66 2.51 23.13
N LEU A 226 -0.88 3.72 22.61
CA LEU A 226 -0.29 4.17 21.36
C LEU A 226 1.01 4.95 21.60
N LEU A 227 2.10 4.40 21.10
CA LEU A 227 3.42 5.01 21.10
C LEU A 227 3.87 5.33 19.69
N LYS A 228 4.96 6.13 19.54
CA LYS A 228 5.51 6.51 18.22
C LYS A 228 7.03 6.52 18.21
N LYS A 229 7.60 5.98 17.13
CA LYS A 229 9.03 6.03 16.82
C LYS A 229 9.22 6.30 15.32
N ASN A 230 10.09 7.24 14.96
CA ASN A 230 10.40 7.59 13.55
C ASN A 230 9.15 7.88 12.71
N ASN A 231 8.15 8.54 13.27
CA ASN A 231 6.82 8.81 12.71
C ASN A 231 5.94 7.56 12.44
N LEU A 232 6.36 6.38 12.86
CA LEU A 232 5.57 5.15 12.81
C LEU A 232 5.00 4.84 14.19
N HIS A 233 3.77 4.36 14.24
CA HIS A 233 3.08 4.07 15.48
C HIS A 233 3.26 2.62 15.91
N ILE A 234 3.29 2.42 17.23
CA ILE A 234 3.33 1.14 17.92
C ILE A 234 2.13 1.13 18.86
N ASP A 235 1.18 0.24 18.64
CA ASP A 235 -0.04 0.12 19.43
C ASP A 235 0.00 -1.17 20.24
N ILE A 236 0.18 -1.03 21.56
CA ILE A 236 0.24 -2.15 22.51
C ILE A 236 -1.18 -2.46 22.95
N ILE A 237 -1.70 -3.62 22.56
CA ILE A 237 -3.06 -4.06 22.88
C ILE A 237 -3.06 -4.83 24.19
N PHE A 238 -3.99 -4.51 25.10
CA PHE A 238 -4.17 -5.18 26.37
C PHE A 238 -5.45 -6.01 26.39
N ASP A 239 -5.41 -7.14 27.07
CA ASP A 239 -6.55 -8.02 27.32
C ASP A 239 -6.56 -8.44 28.80
N PRO A 240 -7.18 -7.62 29.67
CA PRO A 240 -7.21 -7.87 31.12
C PRO A 240 -7.91 -9.19 31.47
N ASP A 241 -8.89 -9.60 30.67
CA ASP A 241 -9.75 -10.74 30.95
C ASP A 241 -9.36 -12.00 30.15
N ASN A 242 -8.29 -11.94 29.35
CA ASN A 242 -7.87 -13.01 28.41
C ASN A 242 -9.00 -13.47 27.46
N LYS A 243 -9.84 -12.52 27.03
CA LYS A 243 -10.99 -12.82 26.13
C LYS A 243 -10.59 -12.98 24.67
N LEU A 244 -9.40 -12.48 24.30
CA LEU A 244 -8.88 -12.53 22.94
C LEU A 244 -8.00 -13.78 22.77
N GLU A 245 -8.56 -14.86 22.30
CA GLU A 245 -7.98 -16.22 22.25
C GLU A 245 -6.77 -16.43 21.33
N VAL A 246 -6.18 -15.40 20.72
CA VAL A 246 -5.32 -15.61 19.54
C VAL A 246 -3.92 -16.15 19.87
N PHE A 247 -3.32 -15.82 21.02
CA PHE A 247 -1.95 -16.23 21.35
C PHE A 247 -1.76 -16.91 22.70
N ASN A 248 -2.83 -17.18 23.44
CA ASN A 248 -2.69 -17.82 24.72
C ASN A 248 -3.89 -18.70 25.11
N PRO A 249 -4.12 -19.81 24.40
CA PRO A 249 -5.22 -20.73 24.75
C PRO A 249 -5.05 -21.39 26.14
N ASP A 250 -3.82 -21.41 26.68
CA ASP A 250 -3.51 -22.11 27.94
C ASP A 250 -3.26 -21.18 29.15
N GLY A 251 -3.54 -19.86 29.00
CA GLY A 251 -3.50 -18.93 30.14
C GLY A 251 -2.11 -18.58 30.66
N ASN A 252 -1.04 -18.75 29.87
CA ASN A 252 0.29 -18.24 30.22
C ASN A 252 0.25 -16.72 30.19
N GLN A 253 0.03 -16.14 31.35
CA GLN A 253 -0.37 -14.74 31.48
C GLN A 253 0.89 -13.88 31.35
N ASP A 254 0.97 -13.13 30.24
CA ASP A 254 1.85 -11.97 30.22
C ASP A 254 1.55 -11.09 31.45
N LYS A 255 2.58 -10.83 32.29
CA LYS A 255 2.42 -10.07 33.52
C LYS A 255 1.82 -8.69 33.29
N ALA A 256 2.09 -8.07 32.14
CA ALA A 256 1.57 -6.78 31.72
C ALA A 256 0.20 -6.89 31.00
N LYS A 257 -0.35 -8.11 30.84
CA LYS A 257 -1.61 -8.36 30.11
C LYS A 257 -1.58 -7.90 28.65
N VAL A 258 -0.41 -7.88 28.02
CA VAL A 258 -0.28 -7.55 26.60
C VAL A 258 -0.78 -8.75 25.78
N HIS A 259 -1.76 -8.48 24.94
CA HIS A 259 -2.32 -9.44 24.01
C HIS A 259 -1.57 -9.46 22.66
N ASP A 260 -1.22 -8.27 22.14
CA ASP A 260 -0.51 -8.11 20.89
C ASP A 260 0.20 -6.74 20.85
N ILE A 261 1.13 -6.61 19.93
CA ILE A 261 1.71 -5.33 19.52
C ILE A 261 1.42 -5.15 18.04
N ILE A 262 0.65 -4.11 17.74
CA ILE A 262 0.32 -3.76 16.36
C ILE A 262 1.25 -2.66 15.89
N LEU A 263 1.95 -2.89 14.80
CA LEU A 263 2.82 -1.91 14.19
C LEU A 263 2.13 -1.22 13.02
N GLU A 264 2.35 0.10 12.90
CA GLU A 264 2.09 0.79 11.65
C GLU A 264 3.15 0.34 10.63
N SER A 265 2.72 -0.41 9.62
CA SER A 265 3.57 -1.22 8.75
C SER A 265 3.54 -0.71 7.31
N ALA A 266 2.66 -1.23 6.46
CA ALA A 266 2.58 -0.80 5.06
C ALA A 266 1.97 0.61 4.97
N ILE A 267 2.80 1.61 4.77
CA ILE A 267 2.38 3.02 4.72
C ILE A 267 1.74 3.35 3.39
N THR A 268 2.29 2.82 2.31
CA THR A 268 1.74 2.95 0.97
C THR A 268 1.55 1.57 0.33
N THR A 269 0.58 1.47 -0.57
CA THR A 269 0.33 0.26 -1.35
C THR A 269 0.06 0.64 -2.79
N ILE A 270 0.81 0.05 -3.72
CA ILE A 270 0.60 0.21 -5.15
C ILE A 270 -0.42 -0.83 -5.61
N MET A 271 -1.57 -0.36 -6.09
CA MET A 271 -2.55 -1.17 -6.80
C MET A 271 -2.08 -1.25 -8.25
N ASP A 272 -1.58 -2.42 -8.61
CA ASP A 272 -0.83 -2.60 -9.85
C ASP A 272 -1.72 -3.06 -10.99
N HIS A 273 -1.71 -2.29 -12.08
CA HIS A 273 -2.32 -2.64 -13.36
C HIS A 273 -1.29 -3.11 -14.39
N GLU A 274 0.00 -3.22 -14.02
CA GLU A 274 1.10 -3.50 -14.93
C GLU A 274 1.73 -4.86 -14.63
N ASP A 275 2.90 -4.91 -14.02
CA ASP A 275 3.76 -6.11 -13.99
C ASP A 275 3.18 -7.32 -13.25
N SER A 276 2.34 -7.12 -12.25
CA SER A 276 1.73 -8.21 -11.48
C SER A 276 0.38 -8.69 -12.03
N VAL A 277 -0.08 -8.12 -13.16
CA VAL A 277 -1.34 -8.50 -13.81
C VAL A 277 -1.12 -8.76 -15.31
N ALA A 278 -2.03 -9.52 -15.92
CA ALA A 278 -2.16 -9.67 -17.36
C ALA A 278 -3.62 -9.39 -17.73
N ALA A 279 -3.89 -8.19 -18.22
CA ALA A 279 -5.21 -7.78 -18.71
C ALA A 279 -5.19 -7.77 -20.23
N VAL A 280 -5.62 -8.87 -20.85
CA VAL A 280 -5.48 -9.10 -22.29
C VAL A 280 -6.63 -8.57 -23.13
N ASP A 281 -7.75 -8.23 -22.48
CA ASP A 281 -8.94 -7.72 -23.14
C ASP A 281 -9.77 -6.79 -22.26
N ALA A 282 -10.92 -6.36 -22.76
CA ALA A 282 -11.81 -5.42 -22.06
C ALA A 282 -12.40 -6.00 -20.77
N GLU A 283 -12.66 -7.31 -20.73
CA GLU A 283 -13.22 -7.97 -19.54
C GLU A 283 -12.20 -7.93 -18.39
N ASP A 284 -10.94 -8.28 -18.67
CA ASP A 284 -9.85 -8.20 -17.73
C ASP A 284 -9.60 -6.76 -17.23
N LYS A 285 -9.57 -5.79 -18.18
CA LYS A 285 -9.41 -4.37 -17.82
C LYS A 285 -10.52 -3.89 -16.90
N VAL A 286 -11.77 -4.20 -17.24
CA VAL A 286 -12.94 -3.82 -16.44
C VAL A 286 -12.88 -4.46 -15.05
N LEU A 287 -12.40 -5.69 -14.90
CA LEU A 287 -12.21 -6.31 -13.60
C LEU A 287 -11.25 -5.49 -12.72
N GLY A 288 -10.08 -5.10 -13.27
CA GLY A 288 -9.13 -4.23 -12.57
C GLY A 288 -9.73 -2.87 -12.20
N TYR A 289 -10.40 -2.23 -13.14
CA TYR A 289 -11.05 -0.92 -12.93
C TYR A 289 -12.18 -0.97 -11.91
N LYS A 290 -13.00 -2.02 -11.88
CA LYS A 290 -14.05 -2.21 -10.87
C LYS A 290 -13.45 -2.35 -9.46
N ASN A 291 -12.40 -3.12 -9.32
CA ASN A 291 -11.72 -3.28 -8.03
C ASN A 291 -11.11 -1.93 -7.57
N TRP A 292 -10.45 -1.21 -8.48
CA TRP A 292 -9.87 0.10 -8.18
C TRP A 292 -10.94 1.13 -7.82
N LEU A 293 -12.03 1.19 -8.58
CA LEU A 293 -13.18 2.04 -8.28
C LEU A 293 -13.81 1.71 -6.92
N GLY A 294 -13.95 0.42 -6.61
CA GLY A 294 -14.48 -0.04 -5.32
C GLY A 294 -13.58 0.31 -4.14
N LEU A 295 -12.24 0.31 -4.33
CA LEU A 295 -11.28 0.80 -3.33
C LEU A 295 -11.43 2.31 -3.11
N MET A 296 -11.50 3.11 -4.18
CA MET A 296 -11.69 4.56 -4.10
C MET A 296 -13.02 4.94 -3.44
N LYS A 297 -14.10 4.24 -3.76
CA LYS A 297 -15.43 4.42 -3.14
C LYS A 297 -15.49 3.85 -1.70
N GLY A 298 -14.51 3.06 -1.28
CA GLY A 298 -14.47 2.43 0.04
C GLY A 298 -15.46 1.27 0.22
N ASN A 299 -16.04 0.74 -0.86
CA ASN A 299 -17.06 -0.30 -0.82
C ASN A 299 -16.63 -1.64 -1.43
N LEU A 300 -15.38 -1.78 -1.86
CA LEU A 300 -14.86 -3.07 -2.32
C LEU A 300 -14.94 -4.09 -1.19
N GLN A 301 -15.50 -5.24 -1.50
CA GLN A 301 -15.54 -6.38 -0.59
C GLN A 301 -15.41 -7.70 -1.35
N THR A 302 -14.91 -8.71 -0.67
CA THR A 302 -14.81 -10.07 -1.21
C THR A 302 -15.11 -11.10 -0.12
N GLU A 303 -15.65 -12.24 -0.50
CA GLU A 303 -15.95 -13.33 0.41
C GLU A 303 -15.07 -14.54 0.12
N PHE A 304 -14.65 -15.23 1.15
CA PHE A 304 -13.88 -16.46 1.03
C PHE A 304 -14.13 -17.36 2.27
N GLU A 305 -13.84 -18.62 2.13
CA GLU A 305 -13.93 -19.59 3.25
C GLU A 305 -12.58 -19.73 3.94
N LYS A 306 -12.60 -19.72 5.28
CA LYS A 306 -11.45 -20.05 6.12
C LYS A 306 -11.93 -20.86 7.34
N GLY A 307 -11.39 -22.06 7.50
CA GLY A 307 -11.77 -22.94 8.61
C GLY A 307 -13.28 -23.30 8.65
N GLY A 308 -13.91 -23.48 7.47
CA GLY A 308 -15.35 -23.77 7.35
C GLY A 308 -16.28 -22.58 7.64
N LYS A 309 -15.73 -21.37 7.80
CA LYS A 309 -16.52 -20.14 8.01
C LYS A 309 -16.37 -19.22 6.82
N LYS A 310 -17.50 -18.65 6.37
CA LYS A 310 -17.53 -17.59 5.34
C LYS A 310 -17.07 -16.28 5.96
N ILE A 311 -16.03 -15.69 5.41
CA ILE A 311 -15.44 -14.43 5.86
C ILE A 311 -15.61 -13.39 4.77
N THR A 312 -16.15 -12.22 5.12
CA THR A 312 -16.19 -11.05 4.25
C THR A 312 -15.00 -10.16 4.56
N ARG A 313 -14.16 -9.91 3.56
CA ARG A 313 -13.06 -8.93 3.64
C ARG A 313 -13.51 -7.60 3.05
N LYS A 314 -13.25 -6.52 3.77
CA LYS A 314 -13.49 -5.13 3.39
C LYS A 314 -12.37 -4.24 3.89
N LEU A 315 -12.36 -2.96 3.49
CA LEU A 315 -11.42 -1.98 4.02
C LEU A 315 -11.63 -1.76 5.52
N ASN A 316 -10.53 -1.68 6.28
CA ASN A 316 -10.57 -1.39 7.71
C ASN A 316 -11.01 0.06 7.96
N PRO A 317 -11.76 0.33 9.04
CA PRO A 317 -12.04 1.70 9.48
C PRO A 317 -10.77 2.38 9.99
N ASP A 318 -10.83 3.69 10.13
CA ASP A 318 -9.79 4.45 10.82
C ASP A 318 -9.73 4.06 12.29
N ARG A 319 -8.55 4.24 12.89
CA ARG A 319 -8.29 3.95 14.30
C ARG A 319 -8.44 5.24 15.12
N VAL A 320 -9.06 5.13 16.28
CA VAL A 320 -9.36 6.28 17.13
C VAL A 320 -8.74 6.08 18.50
N TYR A 321 -8.07 7.12 18.98
CA TYR A 321 -7.41 7.15 20.28
C TYR A 321 -7.68 8.46 20.99
N THR A 322 -7.43 8.50 22.30
CA THR A 322 -7.56 9.68 23.14
C THR A 322 -6.22 10.02 23.79
N LYS A 323 -5.86 11.28 23.90
CA LYS A 323 -4.65 11.71 24.61
C LYS A 323 -4.91 12.04 26.08
N SER A 324 -6.02 12.66 26.38
CA SER A 324 -6.45 12.96 27.76
C SER A 324 -7.96 13.06 27.85
N GLU A 325 -8.51 12.62 28.98
CA GLU A 325 -9.92 12.82 29.31
C GLU A 325 -10.04 14.20 30.01
N LYS A 326 -10.47 15.24 29.31
CA LYS A 326 -10.99 16.43 29.91
C LYS A 326 -12.52 16.35 29.91
N LYS A 327 -13.11 16.27 31.09
CA LYS A 327 -14.56 16.32 31.27
C LYS A 327 -15.09 17.66 30.71
N GLY A 328 -15.86 17.63 29.63
CA GLY A 328 -16.57 18.78 29.06
C GLY A 328 -16.13 19.29 27.69
N GLU A 329 -15.11 18.72 27.08
CA GLU A 329 -14.68 19.06 25.71
C GLU A 329 -14.67 17.78 24.82
N PRO A 330 -15.78 17.48 24.15
CA PRO A 330 -15.92 16.17 23.45
C PRO A 330 -14.93 15.93 22.31
N ASP A 331 -14.42 16.96 21.64
CA ASP A 331 -13.63 16.77 20.39
C ASP A 331 -12.15 17.19 20.50
N PHE A 332 -11.72 17.67 21.65
CA PHE A 332 -10.40 18.31 21.74
C PHE A 332 -9.22 17.35 21.85
N ASN A 333 -9.44 16.07 22.07
CA ASN A 333 -8.39 15.08 22.36
C ASN A 333 -8.47 13.79 21.53
N GLU A 334 -9.33 13.73 20.52
CA GLU A 334 -9.41 12.58 19.63
C GLU A 334 -8.24 12.59 18.65
N ILE A 335 -7.55 11.46 18.56
CA ILE A 335 -6.48 11.21 17.58
C ILE A 335 -7.00 10.17 16.62
N LYS A 336 -7.16 10.56 15.37
CA LYS A 336 -7.62 9.69 14.31
C LYS A 336 -6.47 9.33 13.38
N LEU A 337 -6.21 8.03 13.22
CA LEU A 337 -5.19 7.49 12.32
C LEU A 337 -5.84 6.67 11.22
N HIS A 338 -5.33 6.79 10.01
CA HIS A 338 -5.82 5.99 8.89
C HIS A 338 -5.68 4.49 9.16
N GLY A 339 -6.76 3.76 9.00
CA GLY A 339 -6.78 2.30 9.15
C GLY A 339 -6.20 1.56 7.95
N ARG A 340 -5.91 2.29 6.85
CA ARG A 340 -5.48 1.76 5.55
C ARG A 340 -4.21 2.47 5.09
N ALA A 341 -3.39 1.76 4.29
CA ALA A 341 -2.29 2.35 3.55
C ALA A 341 -2.80 3.41 2.57
N LEU A 342 -1.97 4.42 2.27
CA LEU A 342 -2.22 5.29 1.12
C LEU A 342 -2.13 4.43 -0.14
N MET A 343 -3.22 4.39 -0.90
CA MET A 343 -3.29 3.60 -2.12
C MET A 343 -2.82 4.42 -3.30
N LEU A 344 -1.78 3.94 -3.97
CA LEU A 344 -1.26 4.45 -5.21
C LEU A 344 -1.68 3.52 -6.34
N ASN A 345 -1.63 4.00 -7.57
CA ASN A 345 -1.93 3.20 -8.76
C ASN A 345 -0.72 3.18 -9.68
N ARG A 346 -0.38 2.00 -10.24
CA ARG A 346 0.60 1.87 -11.31
C ARG A 346 -0.09 1.45 -12.58
N ASN A 347 -0.12 2.35 -13.54
CA ASN A 347 -0.68 2.10 -14.87
C ASN A 347 0.36 1.48 -15.80
N VAL A 348 -0.10 0.83 -16.85
CA VAL A 348 0.75 0.34 -17.95
C VAL A 348 1.37 1.52 -18.69
N GLY A 349 2.61 1.36 -19.15
CA GLY A 349 3.28 2.39 -19.95
C GLY A 349 2.74 2.48 -21.39
N HIS A 350 3.21 3.49 -22.12
CA HIS A 350 2.71 3.82 -23.46
C HIS A 350 3.26 2.93 -24.60
N LEU A 351 4.07 1.90 -24.28
CA LEU A 351 4.58 0.94 -25.24
C LEU A 351 3.53 -0.10 -25.63
N MET A 352 2.81 -0.59 -24.63
CA MET A 352 1.79 -1.63 -24.80
C MET A 352 0.51 -1.03 -25.39
N THR A 353 -0.28 -1.86 -26.06
CA THR A 353 -1.59 -1.52 -26.62
C THR A 353 -2.65 -2.47 -26.11
N ASN A 354 -3.90 -2.04 -26.14
CA ASN A 354 -5.02 -2.87 -25.67
C ASN A 354 -6.22 -2.77 -26.62
N SER A 355 -6.79 -3.93 -26.93
CA SER A 355 -7.92 -4.05 -27.85
C SER A 355 -9.26 -3.58 -27.28
N SER A 356 -9.33 -3.15 -26.02
CA SER A 356 -10.56 -2.63 -25.43
C SER A 356 -11.12 -1.40 -26.18
N ILE A 357 -10.22 -0.64 -26.81
CA ILE A 357 -10.56 0.47 -27.70
C ILE A 357 -9.70 0.40 -28.96
N LEU A 358 -10.35 0.49 -30.13
CA LEU A 358 -9.67 0.65 -31.40
C LEU A 358 -9.81 2.09 -31.90
N LEU A 359 -8.72 2.64 -32.42
CA LEU A 359 -8.67 3.96 -33.02
C LEU A 359 -9.27 3.95 -34.44
N LYS A 360 -9.40 5.13 -35.07
CA LYS A 360 -9.96 5.28 -36.43
C LYS A 360 -9.32 4.39 -37.48
N ASP A 361 -8.03 4.16 -37.39
CA ASP A 361 -7.26 3.34 -38.35
C ASP A 361 -7.32 1.84 -38.02
N GLY A 362 -8.10 1.45 -37.03
CA GLY A 362 -8.23 0.07 -36.55
C GLY A 362 -7.11 -0.39 -35.62
N SER A 363 -6.11 0.46 -35.34
CA SER A 363 -5.08 0.14 -34.35
C SER A 363 -5.63 0.18 -32.92
N GLU A 364 -5.04 -0.63 -32.05
CA GLU A 364 -5.35 -0.62 -30.62
C GLU A 364 -4.86 0.68 -29.94
N ILE A 365 -5.61 1.14 -28.95
CA ILE A 365 -5.21 2.29 -28.16
C ILE A 365 -3.93 1.96 -27.36
N PRO A 366 -2.94 2.89 -27.28
CA PRO A 366 -1.87 2.75 -26.31
C PRO A 366 -2.42 2.57 -24.89
N GLU A 367 -2.02 1.52 -24.20
CA GLU A 367 -2.64 1.10 -22.94
C GLU A 367 -2.49 2.18 -21.85
N GLY A 368 -1.36 2.88 -21.81
CA GLY A 368 -1.17 3.99 -20.89
C GLY A 368 -2.06 5.23 -21.18
N LEU A 369 -2.74 5.31 -22.33
CA LEU A 369 -3.77 6.32 -22.59
C LEU A 369 -5.16 5.84 -22.14
N LEU A 370 -5.38 4.52 -22.10
CA LEU A 370 -6.60 3.92 -21.61
C LEU A 370 -6.67 3.99 -20.08
N ASP A 371 -5.59 3.60 -19.41
CA ASP A 371 -5.47 3.58 -17.96
C ASP A 371 -5.40 4.99 -17.35
#